data_4607b3671506faeb09acfd271f107d58
#
_entry.id   4607b3671506faeb09acfd271f107d58
#
_cell.length_a   1.000
_cell.length_b   1.000
_cell.length_c   1.000
_cell.angle_alpha   90.00
_cell.angle_beta   90.00
_cell.angle_gamma   90.00
#
_symmetry.space_group_name_H-M   'P 1'
#
loop_
_entity.id
_entity.type
_entity.pdbx_description
1 polymer ?
#
loop_
_entity_poly.entity_id
_entity_poly.type
_entity_poly.pdbx_seq_one_letter_code
_entity_poly.pdbx_strand_id
1 'polypeptide(L)'
;MKRYEVAGYDMPCVDLAVNVDVFPKPNGSTGVRAMSWQGGGKVASGMVAAARLGAKCAILGAVGSDDYGRFCMRDFERHGINIAGMKSRKGETTSLSIVISDRETNGRTIVYRRGTAQPPTFEELDQEILEDCQWFFISHVTAVSLEAMRRAKAAGAGVIVDADSYSSEMMENIGLIDVFIGSEFFYHALFRDLEYEKNCRFLCEKGPSIVIFTLGPKGCVGYSPEDGYFEVPSFQIPVVDTVGAGDVFHGAYVVGLLRGLLPKEAARLATGASCIKCTRIGGRAGIPDWDTVQKYLQTGEIDYAEINQRVEFYGRKLQL
;
A
#
# COMPACT_ATOMS: atom_id res chain seq x y z
N MET A 1 6.71 -21.44 -13.77
CA MET A 1 6.60 -20.61 -12.54
C MET A 1 6.76 -19.17 -12.98
N LYS A 2 5.87 -18.27 -12.59
CA LYS A 2 5.95 -16.85 -12.96
C LYS A 2 7.22 -16.21 -12.38
N ARG A 3 7.84 -15.29 -13.12
CA ARG A 3 9.07 -14.57 -12.74
C ARG A 3 8.86 -13.66 -11.53
N TYR A 4 7.69 -13.00 -11.47
CA TYR A 4 7.31 -12.12 -10.38
C TYR A 4 6.12 -12.69 -9.61
N GLU A 5 6.16 -12.59 -8.30
CA GLU A 5 5.02 -12.94 -7.45
C GLU A 5 4.00 -11.79 -7.41
N VAL A 6 4.48 -10.54 -7.39
CA VAL A 6 3.63 -9.35 -7.45
C VAL A 6 4.18 -8.34 -8.45
N ALA A 7 3.34 -7.86 -9.35
CA ALA A 7 3.60 -6.67 -10.17
C ALA A 7 2.66 -5.55 -9.73
N GLY A 8 3.16 -4.33 -9.52
CA GLY A 8 2.36 -3.18 -9.12
C GLY A 8 2.38 -2.08 -10.19
N TYR A 9 1.27 -1.33 -10.31
CA TYR A 9 1.21 -0.13 -11.15
C TYR A 9 0.88 1.09 -10.32
N ASP A 10 1.79 2.08 -10.30
CA ASP A 10 1.64 3.33 -9.55
C ASP A 10 2.39 4.50 -10.17
N MET A 11 2.02 5.70 -9.75
CA MET A 11 2.76 6.93 -9.96
C MET A 11 3.37 7.36 -8.62
N PRO A 12 4.55 6.81 -8.25
CA PRO A 12 5.12 7.03 -6.93
C PRO A 12 5.49 8.50 -6.69
N CYS A 13 5.49 8.91 -5.44
CA CYS A 13 5.89 10.24 -4.99
C CYS A 13 6.97 10.17 -3.92
N VAL A 14 7.48 11.31 -3.52
CA VAL A 14 8.28 11.45 -2.30
C VAL A 14 7.38 11.98 -1.20
N ASP A 15 7.46 11.39 -0.02
CA ASP A 15 6.79 11.87 1.19
C ASP A 15 7.82 12.44 2.16
N LEU A 16 7.65 13.71 2.51
CA LEU A 16 8.27 14.30 3.70
C LEU A 16 7.31 14.08 4.87
N ALA A 17 7.53 13.03 5.65
CA ALA A 17 6.78 12.78 6.87
C ALA A 17 7.29 13.67 8.01
N VAL A 18 6.37 14.38 8.66
CA VAL A 18 6.65 15.29 9.78
C VAL A 18 5.74 14.92 10.94
N ASN A 19 6.30 14.64 12.09
CA ASN A 19 5.54 14.36 13.31
C ASN A 19 5.63 15.53 14.27
N VAL A 20 4.47 15.97 14.77
CA VAL A 20 4.31 17.09 15.70
C VAL A 20 3.49 16.68 16.92
N ASP A 21 3.52 17.45 18.00
CA ASP A 21 2.62 17.20 19.12
C ASP A 21 1.18 17.61 18.79
N VAL A 22 1.02 18.81 18.23
CA VAL A 22 -0.27 19.42 17.88
C VAL A 22 -0.14 20.06 16.50
N PHE A 23 -1.12 19.85 15.64
CA PHE A 23 -1.17 20.54 14.34
C PHE A 23 -1.31 22.06 14.55
N PRO A 24 -0.48 22.91 13.92
CA PRO A 24 -0.50 24.34 14.18
C PRO A 24 -1.80 24.99 13.69
N LYS A 25 -2.33 25.89 14.51
CA LYS A 25 -3.45 26.76 14.09
C LYS A 25 -2.97 27.82 13.08
N PRO A 26 -3.85 28.42 12.27
CA PRO A 26 -3.49 29.53 11.40
C PRO A 26 -2.74 30.63 12.18
N ASN A 27 -1.64 31.13 11.60
CA ASN A 27 -0.71 32.11 12.18
C ASN A 27 0.04 31.61 13.45
N GLY A 28 -0.05 30.31 13.76
CA GLY A 28 0.71 29.68 14.84
C GLY A 28 1.95 28.93 14.34
N SER A 29 2.71 28.38 15.27
CA SER A 29 3.86 27.50 15.00
C SER A 29 3.83 26.30 15.92
N THR A 30 4.47 25.21 15.52
CA THR A 30 4.66 24.01 16.32
C THR A 30 6.05 23.46 16.10
N GLY A 31 6.61 22.78 17.11
CA GLY A 31 7.90 22.11 17.01
C GLY A 31 7.77 20.76 16.27
N VAL A 32 8.75 20.46 15.41
CA VAL A 32 8.86 19.15 14.75
C VAL A 32 9.56 18.19 15.72
N ARG A 33 8.93 17.06 16.02
CA ARG A 33 9.48 15.98 16.85
C ARG A 33 10.38 15.04 16.08
N ALA A 34 9.91 14.67 14.88
CA ALA A 34 10.64 13.79 13.97
C ALA A 34 10.28 14.14 12.52
N MET A 35 11.23 13.90 11.65
CA MET A 35 11.09 14.13 10.21
C MET A 35 11.77 13.01 9.44
N SER A 36 11.17 12.61 8.32
CA SER A 36 11.66 11.49 7.53
C SER A 36 11.33 11.68 6.06
N TRP A 37 12.32 11.44 5.18
CA TRP A 37 12.15 11.43 3.72
C TRP A 37 11.95 10.00 3.25
N GLN A 38 10.79 9.66 2.71
CA GLN A 38 10.44 8.31 2.28
C GLN A 38 9.82 8.32 0.90
N GLY A 39 9.83 7.18 0.23
CA GLY A 39 9.00 7.00 -0.94
C GLY A 39 7.53 6.90 -0.51
N GLY A 40 6.65 7.49 -1.31
CA GLY A 40 5.19 7.43 -1.16
C GLY A 40 4.53 6.79 -2.37
N GLY A 41 3.21 6.81 -2.38
CA GLY A 41 2.34 6.11 -3.33
C GLY A 41 1.73 4.87 -2.69
N LYS A 42 0.45 4.63 -2.96
CA LYS A 42 -0.32 3.55 -2.31
C LYS A 42 0.22 2.18 -2.70
N VAL A 43 0.14 1.86 -4.00
CA VAL A 43 0.69 0.60 -4.53
C VAL A 43 2.19 0.56 -4.30
N ALA A 44 2.90 1.67 -4.52
CA ALA A 44 4.34 1.76 -4.30
C ALA A 44 4.76 1.35 -2.88
N SER A 45 4.04 1.80 -1.85
CA SER A 45 4.30 1.41 -0.45
C SER A 45 3.88 -0.02 -0.15
N GLY A 46 2.76 -0.48 -0.73
CA GLY A 46 2.34 -1.89 -0.68
C GLY A 46 3.37 -2.83 -1.34
N MET A 47 3.97 -2.43 -2.46
CA MET A 47 5.03 -3.20 -3.13
C MET A 47 6.29 -3.30 -2.26
N VAL A 48 6.66 -2.22 -1.54
CA VAL A 48 7.75 -2.28 -0.56
C VAL A 48 7.41 -3.25 0.57
N ALA A 49 6.17 -3.25 1.07
CA ALA A 49 5.73 -4.22 2.08
C ALA A 49 5.81 -5.65 1.55
N ALA A 50 5.32 -5.91 0.34
CA ALA A 50 5.39 -7.24 -0.27
C ALA A 50 6.84 -7.72 -0.45
N ALA A 51 7.73 -6.87 -0.95
CA ALA A 51 9.13 -7.19 -1.15
C ALA A 51 9.86 -7.48 0.19
N ARG A 52 9.58 -6.70 1.23
CA ARG A 52 10.15 -6.92 2.57
C ARG A 52 9.67 -8.20 3.22
N LEU A 53 8.46 -8.62 2.91
CA LEU A 53 7.91 -9.91 3.34
C LEU A 53 8.38 -11.07 2.44
N GLY A 54 9.34 -10.81 1.55
CA GLY A 54 10.04 -11.81 0.75
C GLY A 54 9.41 -12.15 -0.60
N ALA A 55 8.47 -11.36 -1.10
CA ALA A 55 7.92 -11.56 -2.44
C ALA A 55 8.85 -11.02 -3.53
N LYS A 56 8.90 -11.69 -4.68
CA LYS A 56 9.58 -11.20 -5.89
C LYS A 56 8.70 -10.18 -6.59
N CYS A 57 9.10 -8.90 -6.50
CA CYS A 57 8.28 -7.78 -6.92
C CYS A 57 8.84 -7.06 -8.15
N ALA A 58 7.94 -6.56 -9.01
CA ALA A 58 8.23 -5.60 -10.06
C ALA A 58 7.24 -4.44 -10.01
N ILE A 59 7.69 -3.23 -10.36
CA ILE A 59 6.82 -2.06 -10.40
C ILE A 59 6.80 -1.43 -11.79
N LEU A 60 5.60 -1.04 -12.21
CA LEU A 60 5.28 -0.33 -13.44
C LEU A 60 4.81 1.08 -13.09
N GLY A 61 5.12 2.06 -13.93
CA GLY A 61 4.69 3.44 -13.72
C GLY A 61 5.66 4.45 -14.27
N ALA A 62 5.58 5.68 -13.77
CA ALA A 62 6.51 6.73 -14.18
C ALA A 62 6.85 7.68 -13.03
N VAL A 63 8.03 8.28 -13.15
CA VAL A 63 8.53 9.39 -12.32
C VAL A 63 9.12 10.48 -13.21
N GLY A 64 9.32 11.67 -12.65
CA GLY A 64 10.11 12.70 -13.30
C GLY A 64 11.61 12.35 -13.31
N SER A 65 12.39 13.07 -14.14
CA SER A 65 13.85 12.93 -14.15
C SER A 65 14.54 13.81 -13.08
N ASP A 66 13.78 14.33 -12.13
CA ASP A 66 14.26 15.16 -11.03
C ASP A 66 14.83 14.32 -9.87
N ASP A 67 15.29 15.00 -8.80
CA ASP A 67 15.86 14.34 -7.62
C ASP A 67 14.84 13.43 -6.91
N TYR A 68 13.58 13.82 -6.89
CA TYR A 68 12.52 13.01 -6.29
C TYR A 68 12.26 11.72 -7.08
N GLY A 69 12.30 11.79 -8.42
CA GLY A 69 12.18 10.60 -9.25
C GLY A 69 13.37 9.65 -9.07
N ARG A 70 14.61 10.20 -9.03
CA ARG A 70 15.80 9.40 -8.72
C ARG A 70 15.74 8.75 -7.35
N PHE A 71 15.24 9.48 -6.35
CA PHE A 71 15.02 8.93 -5.01
C PHE A 71 14.03 7.77 -5.04
N CYS A 72 12.85 7.91 -5.66
CA CYS A 72 11.85 6.85 -5.76
C CYS A 72 12.41 5.59 -6.42
N MET A 73 13.17 5.73 -7.51
CA MET A 73 13.77 4.60 -8.21
C MET A 73 14.78 3.85 -7.33
N ARG A 74 15.70 4.59 -6.69
CA ARG A 74 16.68 3.99 -5.77
C ARG A 74 16.06 3.36 -4.53
N ASP A 75 14.95 3.91 -4.06
CA ASP A 75 14.24 3.36 -2.90
C ASP A 75 13.64 1.99 -3.22
N PHE A 76 13.05 1.82 -4.42
CA PHE A 76 12.60 0.50 -4.88
C PHE A 76 13.75 -0.49 -5.02
N GLU A 77 14.87 -0.10 -5.64
CA GLU A 77 16.06 -0.95 -5.80
C GLU A 77 16.61 -1.40 -4.44
N ARG A 78 16.63 -0.50 -3.44
CA ARG A 78 17.04 -0.82 -2.07
C ARG A 78 16.18 -1.91 -1.43
N HIS A 79 14.91 -1.95 -1.79
CA HIS A 79 13.98 -3.00 -1.33
C HIS A 79 13.93 -4.22 -2.25
N GLY A 80 14.84 -4.30 -3.24
CA GLY A 80 14.90 -5.45 -4.16
C GLY A 80 13.76 -5.54 -5.17
N ILE A 81 13.05 -4.43 -5.40
CA ILE A 81 11.95 -4.36 -6.37
C ILE A 81 12.53 -4.10 -7.76
N ASN A 82 12.13 -4.89 -8.76
CA ASN A 82 12.52 -4.68 -10.13
C ASN A 82 11.84 -3.42 -10.69
N ILE A 83 12.65 -2.48 -11.20
CA ILE A 83 12.21 -1.19 -11.72
C ILE A 83 12.27 -1.08 -13.26
N ALA A 84 12.54 -2.18 -13.97
CA ALA A 84 12.66 -2.16 -15.44
C ALA A 84 11.38 -1.63 -16.13
N GLY A 85 10.22 -1.82 -15.50
CA GLY A 85 8.93 -1.30 -15.97
C GLY A 85 8.67 0.17 -15.66
N MET A 86 9.55 0.84 -14.91
CA MET A 86 9.41 2.25 -14.58
C MET A 86 9.94 3.16 -15.70
N LYS A 87 9.22 4.24 -15.98
CA LYS A 87 9.63 5.26 -16.95
C LYS A 87 10.13 6.52 -16.24
N SER A 88 11.29 7.03 -16.64
CA SER A 88 11.77 8.35 -16.20
C SER A 88 11.45 9.40 -17.28
N ARG A 89 10.57 10.34 -16.97
CA ARG A 89 10.10 11.38 -17.89
C ARG A 89 11.06 12.56 -17.90
N LYS A 90 11.80 12.72 -19.00
CA LYS A 90 12.83 13.76 -19.15
C LYS A 90 12.22 15.16 -19.03
N GLY A 91 12.81 15.99 -18.17
CA GLY A 91 12.36 17.38 -17.94
C GLY A 91 11.12 17.51 -17.06
N GLU A 92 10.49 16.39 -16.68
CA GLU A 92 9.30 16.37 -15.83
C GLU A 92 9.69 16.21 -14.36
N THR A 93 8.75 16.55 -13.47
CA THR A 93 8.92 16.47 -12.02
C THR A 93 8.05 15.35 -11.41
N THR A 94 8.56 14.80 -10.31
CA THR A 94 7.85 13.81 -9.48
C THR A 94 7.00 14.52 -8.42
N SER A 95 5.88 13.92 -8.02
CA SER A 95 5.03 14.44 -6.95
C SER A 95 5.76 14.43 -5.60
N LEU A 96 5.41 15.42 -4.75
CA LEU A 96 5.89 15.53 -3.38
C LEU A 96 4.70 15.71 -2.45
N SER A 97 4.66 14.97 -1.35
CA SER A 97 3.73 15.20 -0.25
C SER A 97 4.50 15.61 1.01
N ILE A 98 3.94 16.56 1.76
CA ILE A 98 4.30 16.83 3.15
C ILE A 98 3.18 16.24 3.99
N VAL A 99 3.49 15.19 4.72
CA VAL A 99 2.54 14.44 5.53
C VAL A 99 2.80 14.77 6.99
N ILE A 100 1.90 15.55 7.60
CA ILE A 100 2.01 15.99 8.98
C ILE A 100 1.11 15.11 9.83
N SER A 101 1.69 14.28 10.69
CA SER A 101 0.98 13.50 11.70
C SER A 101 1.09 14.18 13.06
N ASP A 102 0.00 14.23 13.82
CA ASP A 102 -0.05 14.84 15.15
C ASP A 102 -0.46 13.82 16.22
N ARG A 103 0.09 14.00 17.44
CA ARG A 103 -0.15 13.07 18.57
C ARG A 103 -1.46 13.36 19.29
N GLU A 104 -2.00 14.56 19.18
CA GLU A 104 -3.22 14.92 19.89
C GLU A 104 -4.42 14.15 19.32
N THR A 105 -4.51 14.06 17.99
CA THR A 105 -5.62 13.39 17.31
C THR A 105 -5.28 12.00 16.78
N ASN A 106 -3.99 11.64 16.73
CA ASN A 106 -3.45 10.51 15.96
C ASN A 106 -3.85 10.58 14.48
N GLY A 107 -4.17 11.79 14.01
CA GLY A 107 -4.56 12.06 12.64
C GLY A 107 -3.38 12.42 11.75
N ARG A 108 -3.69 12.66 10.48
CA ARG A 108 -2.72 13.17 9.51
C ARG A 108 -3.35 14.23 8.62
N THR A 109 -2.54 15.21 8.25
CA THR A 109 -2.86 16.21 7.22
C THR A 109 -1.82 16.13 6.13
N ILE A 110 -2.26 16.15 4.87
CA ILE A 110 -1.38 16.03 3.72
C ILE A 110 -1.46 17.30 2.88
N VAL A 111 -0.31 17.91 2.64
CA VAL A 111 -0.13 18.99 1.67
C VAL A 111 0.75 18.44 0.54
N TYR A 112 0.27 18.52 -0.70
CA TYR A 112 1.00 17.91 -1.81
C TYR A 112 1.16 18.84 -3.00
N ARG A 113 2.25 18.63 -3.73
CA ARG A 113 2.49 19.19 -5.06
C ARG A 113 2.48 18.06 -6.08
N ARG A 114 1.57 18.12 -7.02
CA ARG A 114 1.58 17.17 -8.14
C ARG A 114 2.82 17.40 -9.00
N GLY A 115 3.45 16.30 -9.39
CA GLY A 115 4.48 16.31 -10.42
C GLY A 115 3.86 16.49 -11.80
N THR A 116 4.71 16.75 -12.78
CA THR A 116 4.32 16.91 -14.19
C THR A 116 4.52 15.63 -14.99
N ALA A 117 5.23 14.64 -14.44
CA ALA A 117 5.43 13.34 -15.08
C ALA A 117 4.10 12.67 -15.41
N GLN A 118 3.88 12.44 -16.70
CA GLN A 118 2.67 11.79 -17.19
C GLN A 118 2.75 10.27 -16.98
N PRO A 119 1.64 9.61 -16.65
CA PRO A 119 1.58 8.16 -16.57
C PRO A 119 1.97 7.55 -17.94
N PRO A 120 2.52 6.34 -17.97
CA PRO A 120 2.75 5.63 -19.22
C PRO A 120 1.42 5.31 -19.91
N THR A 121 1.42 5.25 -21.25
CA THR A 121 0.32 4.63 -22.01
C THR A 121 0.39 3.11 -21.81
N PHE A 122 -0.65 2.39 -22.22
CA PHE A 122 -0.67 0.93 -22.12
C PHE A 122 0.48 0.30 -22.95
N GLU A 123 0.76 0.84 -24.15
CA GLU A 123 1.84 0.37 -25.03
C GLU A 123 3.24 0.63 -24.46
N GLU A 124 3.38 1.63 -23.59
CA GLU A 124 4.64 1.91 -22.90
C GLU A 124 4.87 1.00 -21.69
N LEU A 125 3.84 0.32 -21.19
CA LEU A 125 4.00 -0.63 -20.09
C LEU A 125 4.82 -1.84 -20.56
N ASP A 126 5.60 -2.38 -19.65
CA ASP A 126 6.32 -3.63 -19.88
C ASP A 126 5.32 -4.80 -19.84
N GLN A 127 4.96 -5.30 -21.03
CA GLN A 127 3.98 -6.35 -21.20
C GLN A 127 4.46 -7.69 -20.61
N GLU A 128 5.78 -7.95 -20.62
CA GLU A 128 6.35 -9.17 -20.04
C GLU A 128 6.13 -9.21 -18.53
N ILE A 129 6.28 -8.06 -17.84
CA ILE A 129 6.01 -7.98 -16.39
C ILE A 129 4.53 -8.28 -16.10
N LEU A 130 3.59 -7.75 -16.91
CA LEU A 130 2.16 -8.01 -16.74
C LEU A 130 1.80 -9.47 -16.98
N GLU A 131 2.42 -10.11 -17.97
CA GLU A 131 2.16 -11.51 -18.33
C GLU A 131 2.85 -12.51 -17.41
N ASP A 132 3.95 -12.11 -16.77
CA ASP A 132 4.80 -12.99 -15.96
C ASP A 132 4.75 -12.67 -14.46
N CYS A 133 3.60 -12.17 -13.96
CA CYS A 133 3.30 -11.98 -12.55
C CYS A 133 2.19 -12.93 -12.07
N GLN A 134 2.22 -13.30 -10.78
CA GLN A 134 1.14 -14.08 -10.16
C GLN A 134 -0.01 -13.17 -9.71
N TRP A 135 0.30 -11.98 -9.18
CA TRP A 135 -0.66 -10.97 -8.76
C TRP A 135 -0.34 -9.62 -9.39
N PHE A 136 -1.37 -8.94 -9.87
CA PHE A 136 -1.30 -7.55 -10.34
C PHE A 136 -1.99 -6.63 -9.35
N PHE A 137 -1.25 -5.66 -8.80
CA PHE A 137 -1.70 -4.76 -7.74
C PHE A 137 -1.90 -3.34 -8.26
N ILE A 138 -3.09 -2.78 -8.06
CA ILE A 138 -3.48 -1.42 -8.44
C ILE A 138 -4.24 -0.70 -7.31
N SER A 139 -4.36 0.62 -7.41
CA SER A 139 -5.19 1.43 -6.51
C SER A 139 -6.25 2.27 -7.24
N HIS A 140 -6.12 2.44 -8.53
CA HIS A 140 -7.05 3.22 -9.34
C HIS A 140 -7.35 2.50 -10.65
N VAL A 141 -8.63 2.51 -11.04
CA VAL A 141 -9.04 2.04 -12.37
C VAL A 141 -9.05 3.24 -13.32
N THR A 142 -8.11 3.24 -14.25
CA THR A 142 -7.96 4.19 -15.35
C THR A 142 -7.98 3.41 -16.66
N ALA A 143 -8.04 4.07 -17.80
CA ALA A 143 -7.96 3.36 -19.10
C ALA A 143 -6.70 2.47 -19.18
N VAL A 144 -5.54 2.97 -18.72
CA VAL A 144 -4.29 2.21 -18.74
C VAL A 144 -4.32 1.03 -17.78
N SER A 145 -4.70 1.24 -16.51
CA SER A 145 -4.74 0.14 -15.55
C SER A 145 -5.81 -0.89 -15.88
N LEU A 146 -6.92 -0.48 -16.50
CA LEU A 146 -7.96 -1.40 -16.97
C LEU A 146 -7.43 -2.37 -18.04
N GLU A 147 -6.72 -1.87 -19.03
CA GLU A 147 -6.09 -2.72 -20.04
C GLU A 147 -4.98 -3.61 -19.43
N ALA A 148 -4.21 -3.06 -18.48
CA ALA A 148 -3.21 -3.83 -17.76
C ALA A 148 -3.83 -4.96 -16.92
N MET A 149 -4.97 -4.71 -16.24
CA MET A 149 -5.73 -5.76 -15.53
C MET A 149 -6.18 -6.87 -16.49
N ARG A 150 -6.76 -6.50 -17.64
CA ARG A 150 -7.20 -7.46 -18.66
C ARG A 150 -6.04 -8.31 -19.15
N ARG A 151 -4.88 -7.70 -19.42
CA ARG A 151 -3.68 -8.38 -19.88
C ARG A 151 -3.14 -9.35 -18.84
N ALA A 152 -3.00 -8.90 -17.59
CA ALA A 152 -2.53 -9.73 -16.48
C ALA A 152 -3.47 -10.93 -16.25
N LYS A 153 -4.80 -10.70 -16.22
CA LYS A 153 -5.78 -11.79 -16.07
C LYS A 153 -5.77 -12.76 -17.24
N ALA A 154 -5.65 -12.29 -18.48
CA ALA A 154 -5.53 -13.17 -19.65
C ALA A 154 -4.29 -14.08 -19.57
N ALA A 155 -3.23 -13.64 -18.90
CA ALA A 155 -2.03 -14.43 -18.60
C ALA A 155 -2.15 -15.27 -17.31
N GLY A 156 -3.30 -15.26 -16.63
CA GLY A 156 -3.58 -16.06 -15.43
C GLY A 156 -3.12 -15.43 -14.12
N ALA A 157 -2.87 -14.12 -14.08
CA ALA A 157 -2.63 -13.41 -12.83
C ALA A 157 -3.94 -13.09 -12.09
N GLY A 158 -3.90 -13.10 -10.75
CA GLY A 158 -4.93 -12.50 -9.92
C GLY A 158 -4.77 -10.98 -9.86
N VAL A 159 -5.87 -10.26 -9.65
CA VAL A 159 -5.89 -8.79 -9.48
C VAL A 159 -6.29 -8.44 -8.07
N ILE A 160 -5.45 -7.66 -7.37
CA ILE A 160 -5.73 -7.08 -6.07
C ILE A 160 -5.84 -5.56 -6.18
N VAL A 161 -6.83 -4.98 -5.50
CA VAL A 161 -7.05 -3.53 -5.51
C VAL A 161 -7.00 -2.93 -4.11
N ASP A 162 -6.34 -1.78 -4.01
CA ASP A 162 -6.45 -0.85 -2.87
C ASP A 162 -7.58 0.15 -3.15
N ALA A 163 -8.76 -0.14 -2.61
CA ALA A 163 -9.96 0.68 -2.75
C ALA A 163 -10.10 1.66 -1.57
N ASP A 164 -9.18 2.62 -1.46
CA ASP A 164 -9.20 3.64 -0.42
C ASP A 164 -10.37 4.63 -0.57
N SER A 165 -10.68 5.03 -1.80
CA SER A 165 -11.75 5.97 -2.11
C SER A 165 -12.70 5.38 -3.15
N TYR A 166 -14.00 5.68 -3.01
CA TYR A 166 -14.99 5.25 -3.96
C TYR A 166 -14.69 5.74 -5.38
N SER A 167 -14.84 4.86 -6.36
CA SER A 167 -14.72 5.13 -7.78
C SER A 167 -15.79 4.35 -8.53
N SER A 168 -16.56 5.05 -9.38
CA SER A 168 -17.54 4.45 -10.28
C SER A 168 -16.87 3.49 -11.26
N GLU A 169 -15.73 3.89 -11.81
CA GLU A 169 -14.95 3.11 -12.77
C GLU A 169 -14.48 1.78 -12.15
N MET A 170 -14.09 1.80 -10.87
CA MET A 170 -13.72 0.58 -10.15
C MET A 170 -14.94 -0.34 -9.97
N MET A 171 -16.09 0.21 -9.60
CA MET A 171 -17.32 -0.57 -9.40
C MET A 171 -17.87 -1.13 -10.71
N GLU A 172 -17.78 -0.39 -11.83
CA GLU A 172 -18.17 -0.87 -13.16
C GLU A 172 -17.29 -2.03 -13.67
N ASN A 173 -16.03 -2.08 -13.22
CA ASN A 173 -15.04 -3.08 -13.60
C ASN A 173 -14.69 -4.08 -12.47
N ILE A 174 -15.51 -4.14 -11.42
CA ILE A 174 -15.27 -4.98 -10.24
C ILE A 174 -15.12 -6.47 -10.58
N GLY A 175 -15.74 -6.93 -11.64
CA GLY A 175 -15.61 -8.31 -12.15
C GLY A 175 -14.22 -8.71 -12.63
N LEU A 176 -13.29 -7.76 -12.79
CA LEU A 176 -11.89 -8.04 -13.09
C LEU A 176 -11.02 -8.17 -11.83
N ILE A 177 -11.57 -7.86 -10.67
CA ILE A 177 -10.85 -7.85 -9.38
C ILE A 177 -11.09 -9.19 -8.68
N ASP A 178 -10.04 -9.84 -8.23
CA ASP A 178 -10.10 -11.09 -7.47
C ASP A 178 -10.09 -10.83 -5.95
N VAL A 179 -9.29 -9.85 -5.52
CA VAL A 179 -9.20 -9.43 -4.12
C VAL A 179 -9.51 -7.94 -4.00
N PHE A 180 -10.62 -7.62 -3.40
CA PHE A 180 -11.07 -6.25 -3.15
C PHE A 180 -10.84 -5.90 -1.69
N ILE A 181 -9.94 -4.93 -1.44
CA ILE A 181 -9.70 -4.42 -0.09
C ILE A 181 -10.04 -2.94 -0.05
N GLY A 182 -11.16 -2.61 0.60
CA GLY A 182 -11.65 -1.25 0.76
C GLY A 182 -11.29 -0.65 2.11
N SER A 183 -11.28 0.68 2.18
CA SER A 183 -11.21 1.42 3.45
C SER A 183 -12.60 1.58 4.08
N GLU A 184 -12.66 1.98 5.36
CA GLU A 184 -13.89 2.42 6.01
C GLU A 184 -14.55 3.59 5.25
N PHE A 185 -13.75 4.48 4.62
CA PHE A 185 -14.28 5.58 3.80
C PHE A 185 -14.96 5.06 2.53
N PHE A 186 -14.37 4.09 1.86
CA PHE A 186 -15.00 3.44 0.71
C PHE A 186 -16.30 2.76 1.11
N TYR A 187 -16.28 2.03 2.25
CA TYR A 187 -17.48 1.37 2.76
C TYR A 187 -18.63 2.34 2.96
N HIS A 188 -18.40 3.45 3.67
CA HIS A 188 -19.44 4.44 3.95
C HIS A 188 -19.88 5.25 2.71
N ALA A 189 -19.05 5.34 1.67
CA ALA A 189 -19.46 5.92 0.39
C ALA A 189 -20.42 5.02 -0.39
N LEU A 190 -20.27 3.69 -0.24
CA LEU A 190 -21.09 2.71 -0.96
C LEU A 190 -22.31 2.25 -0.15
N PHE A 191 -22.17 2.03 1.16
CA PHE A 191 -23.20 1.48 2.04
C PHE A 191 -23.59 2.47 3.14
N ARG A 192 -24.89 2.45 3.50
CA ARG A 192 -25.48 3.32 4.53
C ARG A 192 -25.63 2.62 5.89
N ASP A 193 -25.49 1.30 5.92
CA ASP A 193 -25.61 0.45 7.11
C ASP A 193 -24.24 -0.13 7.51
N LEU A 194 -24.23 -0.92 8.60
CA LEU A 194 -23.04 -1.63 9.09
C LEU A 194 -23.22 -3.15 8.99
N GLU A 195 -24.03 -3.62 8.04
CA GLU A 195 -24.25 -5.05 7.78
C GLU A 195 -23.05 -5.63 7.00
N TYR A 196 -21.86 -5.62 7.61
CA TYR A 196 -20.60 -5.96 6.96
C TYR A 196 -20.64 -7.31 6.24
N GLU A 197 -21.16 -8.36 6.88
CA GLU A 197 -21.26 -9.68 6.26
C GLU A 197 -22.07 -9.65 4.96
N LYS A 198 -23.27 -9.09 5.00
CA LYS A 198 -24.17 -8.97 3.85
C LYS A 198 -23.51 -8.17 2.73
N ASN A 199 -22.87 -7.06 3.09
CA ASN A 199 -22.29 -6.15 2.12
C ASN A 199 -20.99 -6.70 1.48
N CYS A 200 -20.16 -7.44 2.23
CA CYS A 200 -19.04 -8.18 1.67
C CYS A 200 -19.51 -9.29 0.71
N ARG A 201 -20.53 -10.08 1.09
CA ARG A 201 -21.12 -11.09 0.20
C ARG A 201 -21.68 -10.48 -1.09
N PHE A 202 -22.40 -9.37 -0.97
CA PHE A 202 -22.93 -8.63 -2.13
C PHE A 202 -21.84 -8.20 -3.12
N LEU A 203 -20.66 -7.77 -2.64
CA LEU A 203 -19.55 -7.43 -3.51
C LEU A 203 -18.89 -8.68 -4.10
N CYS A 204 -18.79 -9.77 -3.36
CA CYS A 204 -18.29 -11.05 -3.90
C CYS A 204 -19.16 -11.56 -5.05
N GLU A 205 -20.48 -11.41 -4.97
CA GLU A 205 -21.40 -11.77 -6.06
C GLU A 205 -21.18 -10.95 -7.36
N LYS A 206 -20.45 -9.84 -7.26
CA LYS A 206 -20.13 -8.97 -8.41
C LYS A 206 -18.80 -9.27 -9.07
N GLY A 207 -17.97 -10.15 -8.49
CA GLY A 207 -16.71 -10.55 -9.12
C GLY A 207 -15.61 -11.01 -8.17
N PRO A 208 -15.23 -10.21 -7.17
CA PRO A 208 -14.16 -10.60 -6.26
C PRO A 208 -14.45 -11.90 -5.51
N SER A 209 -13.47 -12.79 -5.42
CA SER A 209 -13.57 -13.97 -4.53
C SER A 209 -13.32 -13.61 -3.06
N ILE A 210 -12.59 -12.51 -2.81
CA ILE A 210 -12.28 -12.03 -1.47
C ILE A 210 -12.62 -10.54 -1.38
N VAL A 211 -13.41 -10.18 -0.37
CA VAL A 211 -13.72 -8.78 -0.04
C VAL A 211 -13.34 -8.49 1.40
N ILE A 212 -12.59 -7.42 1.61
CA ILE A 212 -12.17 -6.97 2.94
C ILE A 212 -12.43 -5.47 3.07
N PHE A 213 -12.82 -5.04 4.27
CA PHE A 213 -12.82 -3.63 4.65
C PHE A 213 -11.95 -3.40 5.88
N THR A 214 -10.96 -2.52 5.72
CA THR A 214 -10.11 -2.08 6.84
C THR A 214 -10.82 -0.99 7.62
N LEU A 215 -10.88 -1.14 8.94
CA LEU A 215 -11.62 -0.29 9.87
C LEU A 215 -10.69 0.45 10.86
N GLY A 216 -9.47 0.75 10.41
CA GLY A 216 -8.46 1.45 11.22
C GLY A 216 -8.18 0.73 12.54
N PRO A 217 -8.33 1.41 13.70
CA PRO A 217 -8.02 0.80 15.01
C PRO A 217 -8.92 -0.37 15.40
N LYS A 218 -10.02 -0.61 14.69
CA LYS A 218 -10.89 -1.77 14.90
C LYS A 218 -10.38 -3.03 14.19
N GLY A 219 -9.42 -2.89 13.25
CA GLY A 219 -8.90 -4.00 12.46
C GLY A 219 -9.55 -4.09 11.09
N CYS A 220 -10.04 -5.27 10.70
CA CYS A 220 -10.74 -5.45 9.44
C CYS A 220 -11.85 -6.49 9.53
N VAL A 221 -12.76 -6.42 8.59
CA VAL A 221 -13.80 -7.43 8.35
C VAL A 221 -13.70 -7.92 6.93
N GLY A 222 -14.13 -9.13 6.65
CA GLY A 222 -14.07 -9.65 5.29
C GLY A 222 -14.96 -10.87 5.07
N TYR A 223 -15.03 -11.26 3.81
CA TYR A 223 -15.71 -12.45 3.37
C TYR A 223 -14.93 -13.14 2.25
N SER A 224 -14.86 -14.45 2.32
CA SER A 224 -14.41 -15.32 1.24
C SER A 224 -15.25 -16.61 1.22
N PRO A 225 -15.29 -17.35 0.10
CA PRO A 225 -15.94 -18.66 0.07
C PRO A 225 -15.31 -19.68 1.05
N GLU A 226 -13.99 -19.57 1.29
CA GLU A 226 -13.24 -20.51 2.13
C GLU A 226 -13.49 -20.30 3.62
N ASP A 227 -13.45 -19.06 4.09
CA ASP A 227 -13.58 -18.72 5.52
C ASP A 227 -15.00 -18.29 5.93
N GLY A 228 -15.88 -17.99 4.94
CA GLY A 228 -17.12 -17.28 5.22
C GLY A 228 -16.87 -15.84 5.64
N TYR A 229 -17.75 -15.25 6.44
CA TYR A 229 -17.53 -13.95 7.07
C TYR A 229 -16.53 -14.07 8.21
N PHE A 230 -15.59 -13.10 8.28
CA PHE A 230 -14.60 -13.06 9.35
C PHE A 230 -14.32 -11.63 9.81
N GLU A 231 -13.89 -11.53 11.04
CA GLU A 231 -13.38 -10.31 11.65
C GLU A 231 -11.97 -10.57 12.18
N VAL A 232 -11.08 -9.60 12.00
CA VAL A 232 -9.72 -9.62 12.55
C VAL A 232 -9.51 -8.32 13.32
N PRO A 233 -9.48 -8.38 14.66
CA PRO A 233 -9.25 -7.19 15.46
C PRO A 233 -7.84 -6.66 15.28
N SER A 234 -7.66 -5.34 15.43
CA SER A 234 -6.34 -4.73 15.45
C SER A 234 -5.56 -5.13 16.70
N PHE A 235 -4.24 -5.19 16.57
CA PHE A 235 -3.37 -5.42 17.71
C PHE A 235 -3.14 -4.13 18.50
N GLN A 236 -3.09 -4.27 19.83
CA GLN A 236 -2.76 -3.16 20.73
C GLN A 236 -1.25 -2.91 20.69
N ILE A 237 -0.85 -1.78 20.16
CA ILE A 237 0.55 -1.41 19.97
C ILE A 237 0.71 0.12 20.13
N PRO A 238 1.84 0.62 20.65
CA PRO A 238 2.10 2.05 20.70
C PRO A 238 2.19 2.63 19.28
N VAL A 239 1.23 3.48 18.89
CA VAL A 239 1.18 4.11 17.58
C VAL A 239 1.98 5.40 17.59
N VAL A 240 2.86 5.55 16.59
CA VAL A 240 3.63 6.77 16.31
C VAL A 240 3.06 7.48 15.09
N ASP A 241 2.74 6.71 14.02
CA ASP A 241 2.25 7.27 12.77
C ASP A 241 1.46 6.21 11.97
N THR A 242 0.24 6.56 11.55
CA THR A 242 -0.65 5.66 10.78
C THR A 242 -0.49 5.80 9.27
N VAL A 243 0.36 6.70 8.79
CA VAL A 243 0.61 6.90 7.34
C VAL A 243 1.08 5.60 6.70
N GLY A 244 0.45 5.19 5.59
CA GLY A 244 0.80 3.97 4.86
C GLY A 244 0.38 2.65 5.53
N ALA A 245 -0.39 2.68 6.63
CA ALA A 245 -0.86 1.45 7.28
C ALA A 245 -1.74 0.60 6.35
N GLY A 246 -2.64 1.25 5.59
CA GLY A 246 -3.46 0.58 4.56
C GLY A 246 -2.60 -0.01 3.46
N ASP A 247 -1.67 0.78 2.92
CA ASP A 247 -0.77 0.33 1.85
C ASP A 247 0.00 -0.94 2.27
N VAL A 248 0.53 -0.95 3.50
CA VAL A 248 1.23 -2.10 4.07
C VAL A 248 0.30 -3.29 4.27
N PHE A 249 -0.94 -3.06 4.67
CA PHE A 249 -1.95 -4.12 4.77
C PHE A 249 -2.13 -4.82 3.42
N HIS A 250 -2.30 -4.08 2.33
CA HIS A 250 -2.49 -4.66 0.99
C HIS A 250 -1.28 -5.48 0.55
N GLY A 251 -0.06 -4.93 0.70
CA GLY A 251 1.17 -5.64 0.35
C GLY A 251 1.39 -6.90 1.19
N ALA A 252 1.13 -6.85 2.49
CA ALA A 252 1.23 -8.00 3.38
C ALA A 252 0.14 -9.05 3.10
N TYR A 253 -1.07 -8.60 2.77
CA TYR A 253 -2.18 -9.49 2.45
C TYR A 253 -1.88 -10.37 1.24
N VAL A 254 -1.42 -9.78 0.14
CA VAL A 254 -1.07 -10.55 -1.06
C VAL A 254 0.05 -11.55 -0.80
N VAL A 255 1.03 -11.20 0.06
CA VAL A 255 2.08 -12.15 0.46
C VAL A 255 1.51 -13.30 1.29
N GLY A 256 0.56 -13.03 2.18
CA GLY A 256 -0.14 -14.10 2.90
C GLY A 256 -0.77 -15.12 1.95
N LEU A 257 -1.49 -14.65 0.92
CA LEU A 257 -2.07 -15.52 -0.11
C LEU A 257 -1.00 -16.30 -0.91
N LEU A 258 0.11 -15.63 -1.28
CA LEU A 258 1.25 -16.27 -1.96
C LEU A 258 1.91 -17.37 -1.13
N ARG A 259 1.87 -17.27 0.19
CA ARG A 259 2.36 -18.29 1.12
C ARG A 259 1.33 -19.39 1.45
N GLY A 260 0.16 -19.34 0.82
CA GLY A 260 -0.90 -20.33 0.98
C GLY A 260 -1.74 -20.18 2.26
N LEU A 261 -1.70 -19.02 2.91
CA LEU A 261 -2.57 -18.73 4.05
C LEU A 261 -4.02 -18.58 3.57
N LEU A 262 -4.95 -19.03 4.38
CA LEU A 262 -6.37 -18.77 4.16
C LEU A 262 -6.66 -17.25 4.26
N PRO A 263 -7.71 -16.74 3.60
CA PRO A 263 -8.02 -15.30 3.57
C PRO A 263 -8.04 -14.61 4.94
N LYS A 264 -8.63 -15.23 5.96
CA LYS A 264 -8.63 -14.72 7.33
C LYS A 264 -7.23 -14.70 7.97
N GLU A 265 -6.43 -15.72 7.72
CA GLU A 265 -5.05 -15.79 8.23
C GLU A 265 -4.15 -14.74 7.55
N ALA A 266 -4.32 -14.56 6.23
CA ALA A 266 -3.65 -13.50 5.48
C ALA A 266 -4.05 -12.11 6.00
N ALA A 267 -5.32 -11.89 6.36
CA ALA A 267 -5.77 -10.64 6.98
C ALA A 267 -5.14 -10.44 8.38
N ARG A 268 -4.96 -11.50 9.18
CA ARG A 268 -4.27 -11.42 10.46
C ARG A 268 -2.79 -11.07 10.29
N LEU A 269 -2.10 -11.66 9.32
CA LEU A 269 -0.72 -11.31 8.94
C LEU A 269 -0.62 -9.84 8.55
N ALA A 270 -1.50 -9.38 7.66
CA ALA A 270 -1.55 -8.01 7.16
C ALA A 270 -1.83 -6.99 8.28
N THR A 271 -2.74 -7.31 9.19
CA THR A 271 -3.02 -6.50 10.38
C THR A 271 -1.77 -6.39 11.26
N GLY A 272 -1.05 -7.48 11.50
CA GLY A 272 0.19 -7.50 12.28
C GLY A 272 1.27 -6.63 11.64
N ALA A 273 1.51 -6.79 10.33
CA ALA A 273 2.49 -6.01 9.59
C ALA A 273 2.18 -4.50 9.64
N SER A 274 0.89 -4.12 9.42
CA SER A 274 0.42 -2.74 9.52
C SER A 274 0.59 -2.15 10.91
N CYS A 275 0.29 -2.91 11.95
CA CYS A 275 0.48 -2.47 13.33
C CYS A 275 1.95 -2.21 13.63
N ILE A 276 2.87 -3.13 13.28
CA ILE A 276 4.31 -2.93 13.47
C ILE A 276 4.77 -1.68 12.72
N LYS A 277 4.35 -1.49 11.46
CA LYS A 277 4.67 -0.28 10.70
C LYS A 277 4.25 0.99 11.44
N CYS A 278 3.09 1.02 12.08
CA CYS A 278 2.59 2.19 12.80
C CYS A 278 3.44 2.59 14.03
N THR A 279 4.39 1.78 14.46
CA THR A 279 5.32 2.11 15.54
C THR A 279 6.43 3.08 15.13
N ARG A 280 6.52 3.46 13.86
CA ARG A 280 7.55 4.36 13.30
C ARG A 280 6.92 5.38 12.36
N ILE A 281 7.61 6.53 12.22
CA ILE A 281 7.20 7.64 11.36
C ILE A 281 7.25 7.27 9.88
N GLY A 282 6.27 7.75 9.12
CA GLY A 282 6.17 7.65 7.66
C GLY A 282 5.65 6.31 7.16
N GLY A 283 5.50 6.19 5.85
CA GLY A 283 4.86 5.03 5.21
C GLY A 283 5.72 3.77 5.13
N ARG A 284 7.05 3.88 5.10
CA ARG A 284 7.96 2.76 4.76
C ARG A 284 8.95 2.39 5.85
N ALA A 285 9.38 3.34 6.68
CA ALA A 285 10.45 3.09 7.67
C ALA A 285 10.13 1.95 8.64
N GLY A 286 8.87 1.87 9.07
CA GLY A 286 8.39 0.87 10.03
C GLY A 286 7.98 -0.48 9.44
N ILE A 287 8.02 -0.68 8.11
CA ILE A 287 7.57 -1.94 7.49
C ILE A 287 8.45 -3.10 7.96
N PRO A 288 7.88 -4.15 8.60
CA PRO A 288 8.65 -5.32 9.06
C PRO A 288 9.07 -6.23 7.91
N ASP A 289 9.98 -7.15 8.19
CA ASP A 289 10.19 -8.35 7.37
C ASP A 289 9.27 -9.50 7.84
N TRP A 290 9.33 -10.62 7.13
CA TRP A 290 8.50 -11.80 7.41
C TRP A 290 8.75 -12.34 8.82
N ASP A 291 9.99 -12.52 9.23
CA ASP A 291 10.34 -13.13 10.50
C ASP A 291 9.90 -12.25 11.69
N THR A 292 10.04 -10.93 11.56
CA THR A 292 9.55 -9.97 12.54
C THR A 292 8.03 -10.05 12.71
N VAL A 293 7.26 -10.16 11.61
CA VAL A 293 5.80 -10.31 11.70
C VAL A 293 5.43 -11.64 12.34
N GLN A 294 6.06 -12.74 11.91
CA GLN A 294 5.77 -14.06 12.46
C GLN A 294 6.07 -14.13 13.97
N LYS A 295 7.22 -13.60 14.39
CA LYS A 295 7.57 -13.49 15.82
C LYS A 295 6.52 -12.69 16.57
N TYR A 296 6.14 -11.52 16.06
CA TYR A 296 5.12 -10.67 16.70
C TYR A 296 3.77 -11.40 16.84
N LEU A 297 3.30 -12.07 15.79
CA LEU A 297 2.03 -12.81 15.83
C LEU A 297 2.02 -13.99 16.82
N GLN A 298 3.19 -14.55 17.12
CA GLN A 298 3.35 -15.68 18.05
C GLN A 298 3.58 -15.23 19.49
N THR A 299 4.37 -14.18 19.70
CA THR A 299 4.89 -13.81 21.03
C THR A 299 4.45 -12.43 21.52
N GLY A 300 3.96 -11.57 20.63
CA GLY A 300 3.71 -10.15 20.89
C GLY A 300 4.97 -9.28 20.91
N GLU A 301 6.16 -9.87 20.68
CA GLU A 301 7.43 -9.14 20.69
C GLU A 301 7.84 -8.72 19.28
N ILE A 302 8.39 -7.50 19.13
CA ILE A 302 8.88 -6.95 17.88
C ILE A 302 10.40 -6.82 17.92
N ASP A 303 11.09 -7.38 16.93
CA ASP A 303 12.49 -7.06 16.71
C ASP A 303 12.61 -5.76 15.91
N TYR A 304 13.13 -4.73 16.56
CA TYR A 304 13.29 -3.41 15.97
C TYR A 304 14.67 -3.17 15.34
N ALA A 305 15.61 -4.13 15.39
CA ALA A 305 16.99 -3.88 14.99
C ALA A 305 17.10 -3.34 13.57
N GLU A 306 16.54 -4.04 12.60
CA GLU A 306 16.55 -3.64 11.19
C GLU A 306 15.63 -2.44 10.91
N ILE A 307 14.46 -2.42 11.55
CA ILE A 307 13.51 -1.30 11.45
C ILE A 307 14.19 0.01 11.88
N ASN A 308 14.94 0.02 12.98
CA ASN A 308 15.61 1.22 13.47
C ASN A 308 16.72 1.69 12.52
N GLN A 309 17.48 0.78 11.88
CA GLN A 309 18.46 1.16 10.85
C GLN A 309 17.80 1.89 9.68
N ARG A 310 16.62 1.44 9.26
CA ARG A 310 15.83 2.08 8.22
C ARG A 310 15.29 3.44 8.63
N VAL A 311 14.82 3.57 9.87
CA VAL A 311 14.40 4.86 10.46
C VAL A 311 15.54 5.86 10.43
N GLU A 312 16.75 5.47 10.84
CA GLU A 312 17.94 6.32 10.76
C GLU A 312 18.27 6.71 9.31
N PHE A 313 18.19 5.74 8.38
CA PHE A 313 18.44 6.02 6.97
C PHE A 313 17.50 7.08 6.43
N TYR A 314 16.18 6.92 6.60
CA TYR A 314 15.16 7.85 6.12
C TYR A 314 15.09 9.17 6.93
N GLY A 315 15.60 9.18 8.16
CA GLY A 315 15.70 10.38 9.00
C GLY A 315 16.81 11.36 8.58
N ARG A 316 17.73 10.91 7.70
CA ARG A 316 18.76 11.76 7.13
C ARG A 316 18.17 12.67 6.03
N LYS A 317 19.00 13.57 5.46
CA LYS A 317 18.61 14.33 4.26
C LYS A 317 18.21 13.38 3.13
N LEU A 318 17.40 13.88 2.20
CA LEU A 318 17.03 13.14 0.99
C LEU A 318 18.29 12.52 0.35
N GLN A 319 18.32 11.19 0.28
CA GLN A 319 19.47 10.43 -0.23
C GLN A 319 19.27 10.23 -1.74
N LEU A 320 20.10 10.91 -2.52
CA LEU A 320 20.09 10.86 -3.99
C LEU A 320 21.05 9.83 -4.54
#